data_2bfe863e780e33c718594008bc01f30a
#
_entry.id   2bfe863e780e33c718594008bc01f30a
#
_cell.length_a   1.000
_cell.length_b   1.000
_cell.length_c   1.000
_cell.angle_alpha   90.00
_cell.angle_beta   90.00
_cell.angle_gamma   90.00
#
_symmetry.space_group_name_H-M   'P 1'
#
loop_
_entity.id
_entity.type
_entity.pdbx_description
1 polymer ?
#
loop_
_entity_poly.entity_id
_entity_poly.type
_entity_poly.pdbx_seq_one_letter_code
_entity_poly.pdbx_strand_id
1 'polypeptide(L)'
;MKMLFFLSGLPRTGSTLLTSIIAQNPRIHAEGNSGVLPIMRKIYRDCSQIQQVKANYKENIVQHLAQSVPEVYYKDIHKSFILDKNRTWITKDNWEMAKNLFASTPKVVVLYRPLQEIVRSFLYIREKNGWTDLKEDKLLKPNTDPIMYALQAFSEFTYMKNSPDALFVSYKELITDTRNVFKKIYKLFDLKEFDHNFDNIYNYYPEDDNVYNCIGLHEVRSKISQRDLSDVPLSKATISLCDRYEEEYGLKEFLNG
;
A
#
# COMPACT_ATOMS: atom_id res chain seq x y z
N MET A 1 -14.29 6.87 -18.16
CA MET A 1 -13.16 6.98 -17.20
C MET A 1 -13.30 5.84 -16.18
N LYS A 2 -12.22 5.11 -15.91
CA LYS A 2 -12.20 4.06 -14.88
C LYS A 2 -12.23 4.72 -13.50
N MET A 3 -12.96 4.12 -12.56
CA MET A 3 -12.96 4.61 -11.19
C MET A 3 -11.73 4.08 -10.46
N LEU A 4 -10.99 4.97 -9.79
CA LEU A 4 -9.77 4.65 -9.09
C LEU A 4 -9.99 4.61 -7.59
N PHE A 5 -9.57 3.52 -6.95
CA PHE A 5 -9.47 3.34 -5.51
C PHE A 5 -8.01 3.12 -5.12
N PHE A 6 -7.69 3.32 -3.86
CA PHE A 6 -6.31 3.26 -3.39
C PHE A 6 -6.10 2.20 -2.32
N LEU A 7 -4.95 1.55 -2.39
CA LEU A 7 -4.44 0.65 -1.36
C LEU A 7 -3.08 1.16 -0.89
N SER A 8 -2.96 1.39 0.40
CA SER A 8 -1.74 1.91 1.01
C SER A 8 -1.46 1.25 2.36
N GLY A 9 -0.46 1.72 3.07
CA GLY A 9 -0.14 1.28 4.43
C GLY A 9 1.27 0.72 4.57
N LEU A 10 1.51 0.01 5.68
CA LEU A 10 2.82 -0.52 6.02
C LEU A 10 3.21 -1.70 5.14
N PRO A 11 4.51 -1.97 4.97
CA PRO A 11 4.97 -3.16 4.24
C PRO A 11 4.64 -4.44 5.02
N ARG A 12 4.60 -5.58 4.33
CA ARG A 12 4.37 -6.92 4.91
C ARG A 12 3.04 -7.07 5.66
N THR A 13 2.03 -6.32 5.27
CA THR A 13 0.69 -6.28 5.86
C THR A 13 -0.35 -7.07 5.07
N GLY A 14 0.08 -7.92 4.13
CA GLY A 14 -0.83 -8.72 3.31
C GLY A 14 -1.45 -7.96 2.13
N SER A 15 -0.87 -6.86 1.70
CA SER A 15 -1.38 -6.09 0.56
C SER A 15 -1.46 -6.92 -0.73
N THR A 16 -0.49 -7.80 -0.99
CA THR A 16 -0.52 -8.71 -2.15
C THR A 16 -1.62 -9.77 -2.00
N LEU A 17 -1.88 -10.26 -0.79
CA LEU A 17 -3.03 -11.13 -0.51
C LEU A 17 -4.35 -10.42 -0.82
N LEU A 18 -4.51 -9.19 -0.34
CA LEU A 18 -5.72 -8.39 -0.58
C LEU A 18 -5.94 -8.15 -2.08
N THR A 19 -4.89 -7.70 -2.81
CA THR A 19 -5.00 -7.48 -4.26
C THR A 19 -5.32 -8.75 -5.01
N SER A 20 -4.75 -9.90 -4.62
CA SER A 20 -5.04 -11.20 -5.23
C SER A 20 -6.49 -11.64 -5.03
N ILE A 21 -7.05 -11.41 -3.84
CA ILE A 21 -8.44 -11.77 -3.56
C ILE A 21 -9.40 -10.83 -4.30
N ILE A 22 -9.20 -9.51 -4.21
CA ILE A 22 -10.11 -8.56 -4.84
C ILE A 22 -10.10 -8.65 -6.37
N ALA A 23 -8.97 -9.05 -6.96
CA ALA A 23 -8.83 -9.27 -8.40
C ALA A 23 -9.66 -10.46 -8.94
N GLN A 24 -10.18 -11.33 -8.08
CA GLN A 24 -11.17 -12.36 -8.46
C GLN A 24 -12.46 -11.72 -8.98
N ASN A 25 -12.79 -10.50 -8.54
CA ASN A 25 -13.93 -9.77 -9.10
C ASN A 25 -13.59 -9.33 -10.55
N PRO A 26 -14.35 -9.79 -11.56
CA PRO A 26 -14.04 -9.49 -12.96
C PRO A 26 -14.13 -8.01 -13.31
N ARG A 27 -14.76 -7.20 -12.46
CA ARG A 27 -14.89 -5.74 -12.65
C ARG A 27 -13.75 -4.94 -12.07
N ILE A 28 -12.90 -5.54 -11.20
CA ILE A 28 -11.84 -4.84 -10.48
C ILE A 28 -10.48 -5.32 -10.97
N HIS A 29 -9.63 -4.41 -11.40
CA HIS A 29 -8.21 -4.65 -11.58
C HIS A 29 -7.48 -4.26 -10.29
N ALA A 30 -6.62 -5.16 -9.83
CA ALA A 30 -5.74 -4.92 -8.68
C ALA A 30 -4.45 -5.70 -8.91
N GLU A 31 -3.34 -5.00 -8.88
CA GLU A 31 -2.02 -5.56 -9.10
C GLU A 31 -1.06 -5.19 -7.94
N GLY A 32 0.21 -5.46 -8.10
CA GLY A 32 1.27 -5.05 -7.19
C GLY A 32 1.45 -3.53 -7.10
N ASN A 33 2.63 -3.08 -6.68
CA ASN A 33 2.90 -1.65 -6.63
C ASN A 33 2.89 -1.03 -8.02
N SER A 34 2.04 -0.03 -8.24
CA SER A 34 1.97 0.67 -9.52
C SER A 34 3.00 1.79 -9.64
N GLY A 35 3.32 2.15 -10.89
CA GLY A 35 4.08 3.34 -11.22
C GLY A 35 3.26 4.63 -11.25
N VAL A 36 1.94 4.56 -11.05
CA VAL A 36 1.03 5.71 -11.20
C VAL A 36 1.43 6.87 -10.30
N LEU A 37 1.48 6.65 -8.98
CA LEU A 37 1.81 7.71 -8.03
C LEU A 37 3.20 8.34 -8.26
N PRO A 38 4.30 7.59 -8.40
CA PRO A 38 5.61 8.21 -8.64
C PRO A 38 5.67 8.99 -9.95
N ILE A 39 5.00 8.54 -11.01
CA ILE A 39 4.91 9.27 -12.29
C ILE A 39 4.11 10.56 -12.10
N MET A 40 2.92 10.48 -11.48
CA MET A 40 2.09 11.65 -11.19
C MET A 40 2.84 12.71 -10.39
N ARG A 41 3.52 12.29 -9.31
CA ARG A 41 4.32 13.21 -8.48
C ARG A 41 5.43 13.90 -9.28
N LYS A 42 6.12 13.13 -10.11
CA LYS A 42 7.20 13.68 -10.93
C LYS A 42 6.68 14.73 -11.92
N ILE A 43 5.56 14.45 -12.58
CA ILE A 43 4.91 15.41 -13.46
C ILE A 43 4.45 16.65 -12.66
N TYR A 44 3.67 16.43 -11.61
CA TYR A 44 3.04 17.51 -10.84
C TYR A 44 4.05 18.45 -10.19
N ARG A 45 5.15 17.92 -9.65
CA ARG A 45 6.18 18.70 -8.98
C ARG A 45 7.22 19.26 -9.93
N ASP A 46 7.78 18.42 -10.82
CA ASP A 46 8.98 18.77 -11.55
C ASP A 46 8.64 19.54 -12.85
N CYS A 47 7.56 19.15 -13.55
CA CYS A 47 7.18 19.81 -14.79
C CYS A 47 6.66 21.24 -14.59
N SER A 48 6.09 21.57 -13.42
CA SER A 48 5.69 22.95 -13.10
C SER A 48 6.89 23.92 -13.02
N GLN A 49 8.10 23.41 -12.85
CA GLN A 49 9.31 24.21 -12.76
C GLN A 49 9.96 24.50 -14.12
N ILE A 50 9.49 23.85 -15.20
CA ILE A 50 10.03 24.03 -16.55
C ILE A 50 9.79 25.47 -17.00
N GLN A 51 10.88 26.15 -17.40
CA GLN A 51 10.82 27.58 -17.80
C GLN A 51 9.83 27.86 -18.93
N GLN A 52 9.76 26.97 -19.93
CA GLN A 52 8.84 27.09 -21.05
C GLN A 52 7.37 26.94 -20.61
N VAL A 53 7.10 26.12 -19.64
CA VAL A 53 5.75 25.96 -19.04
C VAL A 53 5.35 27.28 -18.37
N LYS A 54 6.22 27.85 -17.55
CA LYS A 54 6.00 29.15 -16.87
C LYS A 54 5.87 30.29 -17.86
N ALA A 55 6.80 30.39 -18.82
CA ALA A 55 6.83 31.47 -19.78
C ALA A 55 5.60 31.51 -20.72
N ASN A 56 4.96 30.36 -20.94
CA ASN A 56 3.75 30.28 -21.77
C ASN A 56 2.46 30.19 -20.93
N TYR A 57 2.51 30.41 -19.61
CA TYR A 57 1.36 30.36 -18.72
C TYR A 57 0.60 29.00 -18.83
N LYS A 58 1.35 27.89 -18.91
CA LYS A 58 0.82 26.55 -19.13
C LYS A 58 0.81 25.70 -17.85
N GLU A 59 0.79 26.32 -16.68
CA GLU A 59 0.82 25.61 -15.40
C GLU A 59 -0.35 24.62 -15.25
N ASN A 60 -1.52 24.96 -15.78
CA ASN A 60 -2.69 24.08 -15.78
C ASN A 60 -2.46 22.77 -16.59
N ILE A 61 -1.59 22.80 -17.61
CA ILE A 61 -1.30 21.60 -18.42
C ILE A 61 -0.61 20.53 -17.57
N VAL A 62 0.18 20.91 -16.57
CA VAL A 62 0.86 19.99 -15.65
C VAL A 62 -0.15 19.21 -14.83
N GLN A 63 -1.21 19.87 -14.37
CA GLN A 63 -2.31 19.19 -13.65
C GLN A 63 -3.01 18.20 -14.57
N HIS A 64 -3.38 18.60 -15.78
CA HIS A 64 -4.03 17.72 -16.75
C HIS A 64 -3.14 16.52 -17.14
N LEU A 65 -1.83 16.74 -17.29
CA LEU A 65 -0.87 15.66 -17.53
C LEU A 65 -0.82 14.67 -16.34
N ALA A 66 -0.76 15.19 -15.12
CA ALA A 66 -0.78 14.34 -13.94
C ALA A 66 -2.12 13.55 -13.80
N GLN A 67 -3.26 14.21 -14.09
CA GLN A 67 -4.58 13.56 -14.10
C GLN A 67 -4.70 12.44 -15.15
N SER A 68 -4.03 12.58 -16.30
CA SER A 68 -4.09 11.58 -17.37
C SER A 68 -3.25 10.34 -17.09
N VAL A 69 -2.31 10.38 -16.13
CA VAL A 69 -1.40 9.26 -15.85
C VAL A 69 -2.13 7.95 -15.58
N PRO A 70 -3.12 7.87 -14.66
CA PRO A 70 -3.81 6.60 -14.41
C PRO A 70 -4.56 6.09 -15.65
N GLU A 71 -5.12 7.00 -16.44
CA GLU A 71 -5.89 6.65 -17.64
C GLU A 71 -4.98 6.04 -18.72
N VAL A 72 -3.80 6.61 -18.91
CA VAL A 72 -2.78 6.13 -19.84
C VAL A 72 -2.11 4.85 -19.31
N TYR A 73 -1.79 4.81 -18.02
CA TYR A 73 -1.14 3.66 -17.38
C TYR A 73 -2.00 2.39 -17.48
N TYR A 74 -3.29 2.53 -17.24
CA TYR A 74 -4.26 1.44 -17.29
C TYR A 74 -5.08 1.38 -18.58
N LYS A 75 -4.61 1.98 -19.69
CA LYS A 75 -5.37 2.08 -20.94
C LYS A 75 -5.86 0.72 -21.47
N ASP A 76 -5.00 -0.32 -21.38
CA ASP A 76 -5.27 -1.65 -21.90
C ASP A 76 -6.04 -2.55 -20.90
N ILE A 77 -6.37 -2.06 -19.73
CA ILE A 77 -7.18 -2.75 -18.74
C ILE A 77 -8.65 -2.51 -19.02
N HIS A 78 -9.39 -3.54 -19.40
CA HIS A 78 -10.82 -3.46 -19.73
C HIS A 78 -11.74 -3.73 -18.53
N LYS A 79 -11.36 -3.22 -17.33
CA LYS A 79 -12.15 -3.33 -16.10
C LYS A 79 -12.64 -1.96 -15.65
N SER A 80 -13.82 -1.91 -15.03
CA SER A 80 -14.47 -0.65 -14.61
C SER A 80 -13.78 0.04 -13.46
N PHE A 81 -13.15 -0.75 -12.57
CA PHE A 81 -12.56 -0.30 -11.32
C PHE A 81 -11.10 -0.69 -11.25
N ILE A 82 -10.28 0.21 -10.74
CA ILE A 82 -8.85 -0.02 -10.49
C ILE A 82 -8.60 0.18 -9.00
N LEU A 83 -7.97 -0.78 -8.35
CA LEU A 83 -7.38 -0.62 -7.03
C LEU A 83 -5.88 -0.40 -7.20
N ASP A 84 -5.47 0.86 -7.18
CA ASP A 84 -4.07 1.25 -7.32
C ASP A 84 -3.34 1.12 -5.97
N LYS A 85 -2.26 0.37 -5.97
CA LYS A 85 -1.47 0.09 -4.77
C LYS A 85 -0.18 0.90 -4.77
N ASN A 86 -0.03 1.76 -3.77
CA ASN A 86 1.26 2.39 -3.45
C ASN A 86 1.28 2.77 -1.95
N ARG A 87 2.39 2.47 -1.26
CA ARG A 87 2.53 2.71 0.19
C ARG A 87 2.44 4.18 0.58
N THR A 88 2.73 5.08 -0.34
CA THR A 88 2.81 6.52 -0.08
C THR A 88 1.60 7.32 -0.59
N TRP A 89 0.51 6.67 -1.03
CA TRP A 89 -0.74 7.40 -1.32
C TRP A 89 -1.21 8.21 -0.11
N ILE A 90 -0.94 7.73 1.09
CA ILE A 90 -1.38 8.30 2.38
C ILE A 90 -0.41 9.32 2.97
N THR A 91 0.65 9.74 2.28
CA THR A 91 1.35 10.97 2.70
C THR A 91 0.43 12.17 2.51
N LYS A 92 0.57 13.17 3.39
CA LYS A 92 -0.25 14.40 3.32
C LYS A 92 -0.25 15.01 1.92
N ASP A 93 0.93 15.19 1.32
CA ASP A 93 1.06 15.83 0.00
C ASP A 93 0.42 15.00 -1.12
N ASN A 94 0.58 13.67 -1.09
CA ASN A 94 0.01 12.81 -2.13
C ASN A 94 -1.51 12.71 -2.01
N TRP A 95 -2.02 12.69 -0.78
CA TRP A 95 -3.45 12.66 -0.53
C TRP A 95 -4.13 13.96 -0.97
N GLU A 96 -3.52 15.12 -0.65
CA GLU A 96 -3.99 16.41 -1.15
C GLU A 96 -3.91 16.49 -2.68
N MET A 97 -2.82 16.01 -3.28
CA MET A 97 -2.72 15.91 -4.74
C MET A 97 -3.85 15.04 -5.32
N ALA A 98 -4.13 13.89 -4.72
CA ALA A 98 -5.20 13.02 -5.19
C ALA A 98 -6.58 13.71 -5.09
N LYS A 99 -6.88 14.39 -3.99
CA LYS A 99 -8.12 15.16 -3.82
C LYS A 99 -8.28 16.28 -4.86
N ASN A 100 -7.18 16.93 -5.22
CA ASN A 100 -7.21 18.03 -6.16
C ASN A 100 -7.26 17.58 -7.63
N LEU A 101 -6.71 16.41 -7.94
CA LEU A 101 -6.61 15.92 -9.31
C LEU A 101 -7.77 15.01 -9.72
N PHE A 102 -8.36 14.25 -8.81
CA PHE A 102 -9.44 13.34 -9.17
C PHE A 102 -10.82 14.00 -8.96
N ALA A 103 -11.72 13.76 -9.91
CA ALA A 103 -13.08 14.34 -9.87
C ALA A 103 -13.97 13.76 -8.76
N SER A 104 -13.68 12.54 -8.31
CA SER A 104 -14.35 11.90 -7.19
C SER A 104 -13.48 11.92 -5.94
N THR A 105 -14.09 11.99 -4.76
CA THR A 105 -13.36 11.87 -3.50
C THR A 105 -12.57 10.57 -3.46
N PRO A 106 -11.23 10.65 -3.28
CA PRO A 106 -10.40 9.44 -3.21
C PRO A 106 -10.80 8.57 -2.02
N LYS A 107 -10.86 7.25 -2.24
CA LYS A 107 -11.14 6.26 -1.18
C LYS A 107 -9.96 5.32 -1.04
N VAL A 108 -9.55 5.04 0.19
CA VAL A 108 -8.32 4.26 0.45
C VAL A 108 -8.52 3.19 1.52
N VAL A 109 -7.96 2.02 1.25
CA VAL A 109 -7.73 0.99 2.26
C VAL A 109 -6.30 1.11 2.77
N VAL A 110 -6.12 1.21 4.08
CA VAL A 110 -4.82 1.38 4.74
C VAL A 110 -4.53 0.15 5.58
N LEU A 111 -3.51 -0.61 5.18
CA LEU A 111 -3.11 -1.82 5.90
C LEU A 111 -2.04 -1.52 6.94
N TYR A 112 -2.18 -2.11 8.13
CA TYR A 112 -1.21 -1.98 9.20
C TYR A 112 -0.95 -3.30 9.93
N ARG A 113 0.18 -3.36 10.66
CA ARG A 113 0.65 -4.53 11.37
C ARG A 113 1.65 -4.10 12.43
N PRO A 114 1.80 -4.84 13.58
CA PRO A 114 2.85 -4.57 14.54
C PRO A 114 4.25 -4.53 13.91
N LEU A 115 5.07 -3.55 14.27
CA LEU A 115 6.40 -3.37 13.69
C LEU A 115 7.32 -4.56 13.92
N GLN A 116 7.26 -5.18 15.09
CA GLN A 116 8.01 -6.40 15.38
C GLN A 116 7.71 -7.52 14.39
N GLU A 117 6.44 -7.70 14.01
CA GLU A 117 6.05 -8.71 13.02
C GLU A 117 6.52 -8.34 11.60
N ILE A 118 6.52 -7.06 11.27
CA ILE A 118 7.04 -6.56 9.99
C ILE A 118 8.55 -6.83 9.91
N VAL A 119 9.30 -6.50 10.95
CA VAL A 119 10.74 -6.73 11.02
C VAL A 119 11.06 -8.22 10.88
N ARG A 120 10.37 -9.08 11.65
CA ARG A 120 10.53 -10.54 11.52
C ARG A 120 10.25 -11.03 10.10
N SER A 121 9.23 -10.49 9.44
CA SER A 121 8.91 -10.86 8.06
C SER A 121 10.00 -10.48 7.07
N PHE A 122 10.69 -9.36 7.26
CA PHE A 122 11.85 -8.98 6.45
C PHE A 122 13.08 -9.84 6.74
N LEU A 123 13.34 -10.14 8.00
CA LEU A 123 14.45 -11.02 8.40
C LEU A 123 14.27 -12.44 7.84
N TYR A 124 13.04 -12.96 7.87
CA TYR A 124 12.72 -14.25 7.23
C TYR A 124 13.01 -14.25 5.73
N ILE A 125 12.62 -13.19 5.01
CA ILE A 125 12.91 -13.07 3.57
C ILE A 125 14.41 -12.91 3.33
N ARG A 126 15.13 -12.16 4.16
CA ARG A 126 16.59 -12.04 4.14
C ARG A 126 17.25 -13.41 4.16
N GLU A 127 16.85 -14.25 5.11
CA GLU A 127 17.39 -15.59 5.28
C GLU A 127 17.13 -16.44 4.04
N LYS A 128 15.89 -16.43 3.52
CA LYS A 128 15.51 -17.13 2.29
C LYS A 128 16.33 -16.69 1.06
N ASN A 129 16.80 -15.45 1.02
CA ASN A 129 17.60 -14.89 -0.08
C ASN A 129 19.12 -14.88 0.19
N GLY A 130 19.57 -15.41 1.32
CA GLY A 130 21.00 -15.44 1.67
C GLY A 130 21.60 -14.04 1.90
N TRP A 131 20.81 -13.03 2.22
CA TRP A 131 21.30 -11.68 2.43
C TRP A 131 21.96 -11.53 3.80
N THR A 132 23.24 -11.25 3.83
CA THR A 132 24.00 -11.05 5.08
C THR A 132 23.94 -9.62 5.60
N ASP A 133 23.70 -8.65 4.72
CA ASP A 133 23.84 -7.22 5.02
C ASP A 133 22.58 -6.56 5.57
N LEU A 134 21.40 -7.22 5.49
CA LEU A 134 20.18 -6.70 6.05
C LEU A 134 20.14 -6.99 7.56
N LYS A 135 20.49 -6.00 8.36
CA LYS A 135 20.41 -6.05 9.83
C LYS A 135 19.15 -5.39 10.35
N GLU A 136 18.74 -5.76 11.55
CA GLU A 136 17.55 -5.22 12.22
C GLU A 136 17.55 -3.68 12.29
N ASP A 137 18.69 -3.10 12.67
CA ASP A 137 18.88 -1.66 12.81
C ASP A 137 18.73 -0.90 11.48
N LYS A 138 19.10 -1.52 10.36
CA LYS A 138 18.92 -0.91 9.04
C LYS A 138 17.45 -0.81 8.65
N LEU A 139 16.61 -1.80 9.04
CA LEU A 139 15.18 -1.81 8.74
C LEU A 139 14.42 -0.68 9.45
N LEU A 140 14.89 -0.26 10.62
CA LEU A 140 14.26 0.78 11.44
C LEU A 140 15.05 2.08 11.46
N LYS A 141 15.99 2.26 10.53
CA LYS A 141 16.74 3.51 10.42
C LYS A 141 15.83 4.62 9.93
N PRO A 142 15.75 5.78 10.62
CA PRO A 142 14.94 6.90 10.21
C PRO A 142 15.18 7.32 8.76
N ASN A 143 14.14 7.72 8.06
CA ASN A 143 14.16 8.17 6.67
C ASN A 143 14.70 7.13 5.68
N THR A 144 14.40 5.85 5.89
CA THR A 144 14.79 4.78 4.98
C THR A 144 13.60 3.87 4.60
N ASP A 145 13.68 3.28 3.41
CA ASP A 145 12.82 2.17 3.01
C ASP A 145 13.32 0.84 3.65
N PRO A 146 12.45 -0.15 3.77
CA PRO A 146 11.05 -0.16 3.35
C PRO A 146 10.03 0.23 4.44
N ILE A 147 10.46 0.40 5.71
CA ILE A 147 9.55 0.53 6.85
C ILE A 147 9.30 2.00 7.20
N MET A 148 10.36 2.78 7.38
CA MET A 148 10.25 4.09 8.03
C MET A 148 9.51 5.14 7.19
N TYR A 149 9.70 5.17 5.87
CA TYR A 149 8.90 6.05 5.01
C TYR A 149 7.42 5.67 4.99
N ALA A 150 7.11 4.36 5.04
CA ALA A 150 5.72 3.92 5.11
C ALA A 150 5.10 4.23 6.49
N LEU A 151 5.87 4.12 7.56
CA LEU A 151 5.43 4.45 8.91
C LEU A 151 5.19 5.95 9.08
N GLN A 152 6.07 6.79 8.52
CA GLN A 152 5.85 8.23 8.46
C GLN A 152 4.57 8.56 7.68
N ALA A 153 4.38 7.97 6.50
CA ALA A 153 3.15 8.16 5.71
C ALA A 153 1.90 7.73 6.48
N PHE A 154 1.99 6.61 7.23
CA PHE A 154 0.91 6.14 8.10
C PHE A 154 0.59 7.18 9.17
N SER A 155 1.60 7.68 9.88
CA SER A 155 1.45 8.71 10.92
C SER A 155 0.79 9.98 10.38
N GLU A 156 1.21 10.45 9.20
CA GLU A 156 0.61 11.62 8.55
C GLU A 156 -0.87 11.42 8.22
N PHE A 157 -1.35 10.18 8.18
CA PHE A 157 -2.72 9.83 7.77
C PHE A 157 -3.64 9.37 8.91
N THR A 158 -3.14 9.27 10.14
CA THR A 158 -3.91 8.79 11.31
C THR A 158 -5.18 9.61 11.58
N TYR A 159 -5.19 10.91 11.21
CA TYR A 159 -6.36 11.77 11.34
C TYR A 159 -7.58 11.28 10.54
N MET A 160 -7.38 10.43 9.54
CA MET A 160 -8.43 9.83 8.72
C MET A 160 -9.08 8.59 9.36
N LYS A 161 -8.71 8.21 10.59
CA LYS A 161 -9.18 6.99 11.26
C LYS A 161 -10.71 6.86 11.26
N ASN A 162 -11.43 7.97 11.39
CA ASN A 162 -12.89 8.00 11.42
C ASN A 162 -13.52 8.60 10.15
N SER A 163 -12.74 8.77 9.09
CA SER A 163 -13.25 9.30 7.83
C SER A 163 -14.02 8.22 7.06
N PRO A 164 -15.15 8.59 6.39
CA PRO A 164 -15.85 7.67 5.51
C PRO A 164 -15.05 7.30 4.24
N ASP A 165 -13.95 8.00 3.97
CA ASP A 165 -13.13 7.82 2.78
C ASP A 165 -11.88 6.94 3.03
N ALA A 166 -11.68 6.50 4.27
CA ALA A 166 -10.56 5.64 4.65
C ALA A 166 -11.01 4.44 5.48
N LEU A 167 -10.48 3.26 5.15
CA LEU A 167 -10.67 2.05 5.93
C LEU A 167 -9.31 1.52 6.39
N PHE A 168 -9.07 1.55 7.69
CA PHE A 168 -7.89 0.94 8.29
C PHE A 168 -8.16 -0.52 8.61
N VAL A 169 -7.27 -1.41 8.18
CA VAL A 169 -7.40 -2.86 8.35
C VAL A 169 -6.09 -3.43 8.88
N SER A 170 -6.14 -4.10 10.03
CA SER A 170 -4.98 -4.80 10.55
C SER A 170 -4.69 -6.08 9.73
N TYR A 171 -3.42 -6.46 9.65
CA TYR A 171 -3.05 -7.75 9.06
C TYR A 171 -3.77 -8.92 9.75
N LYS A 172 -3.90 -8.87 11.08
CA LYS A 172 -4.63 -9.89 11.86
C LYS A 172 -6.09 -9.99 11.40
N GLU A 173 -6.79 -8.87 11.33
CA GLU A 173 -8.18 -8.82 10.86
C GLU A 173 -8.33 -9.34 9.43
N LEU A 174 -7.41 -8.93 8.53
CA LEU A 174 -7.40 -9.39 7.14
C LEU A 174 -7.35 -10.91 7.02
N ILE A 175 -6.61 -11.61 7.88
CA ILE A 175 -6.43 -13.07 7.79
C ILE A 175 -7.39 -13.86 8.66
N THR A 176 -7.95 -13.30 9.74
CA THR A 176 -8.86 -14.00 10.66
C THR A 176 -10.34 -13.74 10.38
N ASP A 177 -10.67 -12.59 9.80
CA ASP A 177 -12.04 -12.18 9.49
C ASP A 177 -12.13 -11.61 8.05
N THR A 178 -11.49 -12.29 7.13
CA THR A 178 -11.32 -11.85 5.73
C THR A 178 -12.65 -11.49 5.08
N ARG A 179 -13.68 -12.31 5.27
CA ARG A 179 -15.00 -12.07 4.65
C ARG A 179 -15.59 -10.73 5.08
N ASN A 180 -15.53 -10.40 6.37
CA ASN A 180 -16.03 -9.13 6.88
C ASN A 180 -15.17 -7.94 6.43
N VAL A 181 -13.84 -8.12 6.36
CA VAL A 181 -12.95 -7.09 5.79
C VAL A 181 -13.35 -6.76 4.37
N PHE A 182 -13.61 -7.75 3.51
CA PHE A 182 -14.03 -7.50 2.13
C PHE A 182 -15.40 -6.83 2.05
N LYS A 183 -16.36 -7.16 2.92
CA LYS A 183 -17.64 -6.42 3.03
C LYS A 183 -17.41 -4.94 3.35
N LYS A 184 -16.53 -4.64 4.30
CA LYS A 184 -16.18 -3.25 4.63
C LYS A 184 -15.52 -2.53 3.44
N ILE A 185 -14.64 -3.21 2.69
CA ILE A 185 -14.00 -2.67 1.48
C ILE A 185 -15.03 -2.35 0.41
N TYR A 186 -15.94 -3.27 0.11
CA TYR A 186 -17.02 -3.03 -0.86
C TYR A 186 -17.93 -1.88 -0.44
N LYS A 187 -18.26 -1.80 0.85
CA LYS A 187 -19.03 -0.67 1.40
C LYS A 187 -18.27 0.66 1.25
N LEU A 188 -16.96 0.70 1.57
CA LEU A 188 -16.12 1.89 1.38
C LEU A 188 -16.15 2.34 -0.08
N PHE A 189 -16.02 1.41 -1.02
CA PHE A 189 -15.96 1.71 -2.45
C PHE A 189 -17.33 1.96 -3.09
N ASP A 190 -18.41 1.79 -2.34
CA ASP A 190 -19.79 1.87 -2.83
C ASP A 190 -20.03 0.89 -4.01
N LEU A 191 -19.58 -0.34 -3.83
CA LEU A 191 -19.70 -1.40 -4.81
C LEU A 191 -20.53 -2.56 -4.27
N LYS A 192 -21.21 -3.25 -5.19
CA LYS A 192 -21.89 -4.50 -4.85
C LYS A 192 -20.86 -5.56 -4.45
N GLU A 193 -21.10 -6.22 -3.32
CA GLU A 193 -20.28 -7.34 -2.84
C GLU A 193 -20.13 -8.42 -3.91
N PHE A 194 -18.94 -9.03 -3.93
CA PHE A 194 -18.61 -10.16 -4.77
C PHE A 194 -18.26 -11.35 -3.87
N ASP A 195 -18.72 -12.55 -4.23
CA ASP A 195 -18.42 -13.75 -3.47
C ASP A 195 -17.04 -14.30 -3.87
N HIS A 196 -16.06 -14.00 -3.02
CA HIS A 196 -14.67 -14.41 -3.22
C HIS A 196 -14.43 -15.85 -2.77
N ASN A 197 -13.59 -16.56 -3.50
CA ASN A 197 -13.05 -17.86 -3.09
C ASN A 197 -11.79 -17.67 -2.25
N PHE A 198 -11.90 -17.85 -0.94
CA PHE A 198 -10.78 -17.71 0.01
C PHE A 198 -9.94 -18.99 0.16
N ASP A 199 -10.38 -20.11 -0.41
CA ASP A 199 -9.68 -21.39 -0.39
C ASP A 199 -8.83 -21.65 -1.63
N ASN A 200 -8.98 -20.82 -2.66
CA ASN A 200 -8.20 -20.88 -3.89
C ASN A 200 -7.80 -19.47 -4.36
N ILE A 201 -6.76 -18.95 -3.75
CA ILE A 201 -6.24 -17.60 -4.02
C ILE A 201 -5.10 -17.74 -5.02
N TYR A 202 -5.19 -16.94 -6.07
CA TYR A 202 -4.18 -16.86 -7.11
C TYR A 202 -3.76 -15.40 -7.34
N ASN A 203 -2.46 -15.16 -7.50
CA ASN A 203 -1.97 -13.84 -7.88
C ASN A 203 -2.06 -13.69 -9.41
N TYR A 204 -3.07 -12.98 -9.88
CA TYR A 204 -3.33 -12.75 -11.31
C TYR A 204 -2.30 -11.84 -11.98
N TYR A 205 -1.65 -11.00 -11.20
CA TYR A 205 -0.71 -9.97 -11.67
C TYR A 205 0.55 -10.00 -10.80
N PRO A 206 1.39 -11.05 -10.93
CA PRO A 206 2.60 -11.19 -10.11
C PRO A 206 3.62 -10.10 -10.46
N GLU A 207 4.21 -9.50 -9.41
CA GLU A 207 5.36 -8.62 -9.56
C GLU A 207 6.61 -9.47 -9.82
N ASP A 208 7.53 -8.96 -10.65
CA ASP A 208 8.83 -9.59 -10.83
C ASP A 208 9.75 -9.24 -9.64
N ASP A 209 9.84 -10.14 -8.69
CA ASP A 209 10.65 -10.00 -7.49
C ASP A 209 12.17 -9.87 -7.78
N ASN A 210 12.63 -10.26 -9.00
CA ASN A 210 14.02 -10.09 -9.39
C ASN A 210 14.40 -8.61 -9.53
N VAL A 211 13.47 -7.74 -9.92
CA VAL A 211 13.68 -6.28 -9.97
C VAL A 211 14.07 -5.71 -8.60
N TYR A 212 13.59 -6.35 -7.53
CA TYR A 212 13.90 -5.96 -6.14
C TYR A 212 15.07 -6.76 -5.57
N ASN A 213 15.69 -7.65 -6.35
CA ASN A 213 16.67 -8.64 -5.86
C ASN A 213 16.17 -9.41 -4.63
N CYS A 214 14.87 -9.75 -4.58
CA CYS A 214 14.20 -10.24 -3.37
C CYS A 214 13.17 -11.33 -3.71
N ILE A 215 13.60 -12.55 -3.94
CA ILE A 215 12.74 -13.68 -4.29
C ILE A 215 11.73 -13.98 -3.15
N GLY A 216 10.44 -14.07 -3.51
CA GLY A 216 9.35 -14.39 -2.60
C GLY A 216 8.86 -13.21 -1.78
N LEU A 217 9.20 -11.98 -2.16
CA LEU A 217 8.67 -10.76 -1.54
C LEU A 217 7.15 -10.65 -1.72
N HIS A 218 6.63 -11.00 -2.90
CA HIS A 218 5.23 -10.90 -3.27
C HIS A 218 4.55 -12.28 -3.44
N GLU A 219 5.11 -13.30 -2.82
CA GLU A 219 4.53 -14.65 -2.83
C GLU A 219 3.18 -14.69 -2.11
N VAL A 220 2.16 -15.26 -2.76
CA VAL A 220 0.82 -15.48 -2.22
C VAL A 220 0.57 -16.97 -2.08
N ARG A 221 0.00 -17.38 -0.94
CA ARG A 221 -0.42 -18.76 -0.72
C ARG A 221 -1.82 -18.96 -1.30
N SER A 222 -2.11 -20.17 -1.74
CA SER A 222 -3.42 -20.54 -2.28
C SER A 222 -4.56 -20.48 -1.25
N LYS A 223 -4.23 -20.50 0.05
CA LYS A 223 -5.19 -20.35 1.16
C LYS A 223 -4.71 -19.29 2.13
N ILE A 224 -5.67 -18.63 2.78
CA ILE A 224 -5.38 -17.70 3.86
C ILE A 224 -4.74 -18.45 5.00
N SER A 225 -3.54 -18.06 5.36
CA SER A 225 -2.82 -18.63 6.50
C SER A 225 -1.83 -17.63 7.08
N GLN A 226 -1.76 -17.57 8.38
CA GLN A 226 -0.70 -16.84 9.06
C GLN A 226 0.62 -17.61 8.91
N ARG A 227 1.70 -16.90 8.60
CA ARG A 227 3.04 -17.47 8.77
C ARG A 227 3.44 -17.27 10.22
N ASP A 228 3.76 -18.35 10.90
CA ASP A 228 4.41 -18.26 12.19
C ASP A 228 5.85 -17.75 11.97
N LEU A 229 6.18 -16.66 12.63
CA LEU A 229 7.50 -16.03 12.62
C LEU A 229 8.05 -15.90 14.04
N SER A 230 7.49 -16.62 15.00
CA SER A 230 7.94 -16.61 16.41
C SER A 230 9.40 -17.06 16.54
N ASP A 231 9.83 -17.99 15.67
CA ASP A 231 11.21 -18.50 15.64
C ASP A 231 12.23 -17.53 15.05
N VAL A 232 11.80 -16.40 14.48
CA VAL A 232 12.70 -15.35 14.01
C VAL A 232 13.01 -14.41 15.17
N PRO A 233 14.21 -14.51 15.80
CA PRO A 233 14.52 -13.74 16.99
C PRO A 233 14.71 -12.25 16.64
N LEU A 234 14.34 -11.40 17.60
CA LEU A 234 14.69 -9.97 17.59
C LEU A 234 15.53 -9.65 18.81
N SER A 235 16.49 -8.75 18.63
CA SER A 235 17.24 -8.20 19.76
C SER A 235 16.34 -7.39 20.68
N LYS A 236 16.67 -7.31 21.97
CA LYS A 236 15.92 -6.46 22.93
C LYS A 236 15.90 -4.99 22.49
N ALA A 237 17.00 -4.52 21.90
CA ALA A 237 17.08 -3.16 21.37
C ALA A 237 16.08 -2.92 20.23
N THR A 238 15.93 -3.87 19.30
CA THR A 238 14.95 -3.80 18.20
C THR A 238 13.51 -3.83 18.73
N ILE A 239 13.22 -4.68 19.71
CA ILE A 239 11.90 -4.74 20.34
C ILE A 239 11.55 -3.37 20.96
N SER A 240 12.44 -2.82 21.81
CA SER A 240 12.23 -1.50 22.43
C SER A 240 12.09 -0.38 21.40
N LEU A 241 12.81 -0.48 20.28
CA LEU A 241 12.73 0.50 19.20
C LEU A 241 11.39 0.41 18.45
N CYS A 242 10.90 -0.79 18.18
CA CYS A 242 9.57 -1.01 17.59
C CYS A 242 8.49 -0.40 18.50
N ASP A 243 8.50 -0.73 19.79
CA ASP A 243 7.50 -0.24 20.76
C ASP A 243 7.49 1.30 20.83
N ARG A 244 8.69 1.92 20.85
CA ARG A 244 8.82 3.36 20.81
C ARG A 244 8.27 3.97 19.52
N TYR A 245 8.60 3.41 18.37
CA TYR A 245 8.11 3.92 17.09
C TYR A 245 6.61 3.69 16.89
N GLU A 246 6.05 2.60 17.39
CA GLU A 246 4.60 2.40 17.39
C GLU A 246 3.87 3.50 18.18
N GLU A 247 4.46 3.97 19.29
CA GLU A 247 3.95 5.10 20.06
C GLU A 247 4.13 6.42 19.31
N GLU A 248 5.38 6.76 18.94
CA GLU A 248 5.75 8.03 18.30
C GLU A 248 4.99 8.30 17.01
N TYR A 249 4.72 7.26 16.21
CA TYR A 249 4.03 7.37 14.93
C TYR A 249 2.52 7.06 15.01
N GLY A 250 1.97 6.92 16.21
CA GLY A 250 0.53 6.72 16.43
C GLY A 250 -0.02 5.35 15.99
N LEU A 251 0.85 4.38 15.66
CA LEU A 251 0.43 3.03 15.25
C LEU A 251 -0.21 2.26 16.41
N LYS A 252 0.27 2.48 17.63
CA LYS A 252 -0.20 1.79 18.84
C LYS A 252 -1.69 1.98 19.12
N GLU A 253 -2.24 3.14 18.77
CA GLU A 253 -3.68 3.40 18.91
C GLU A 253 -4.56 2.51 18.00
N PHE A 254 -4.01 2.05 16.90
CA PHE A 254 -4.67 1.12 15.97
C PHE A 254 -4.49 -0.33 16.38
N LEU A 255 -3.41 -0.66 17.06
CA LEU A 255 -3.12 -2.03 17.52
C LEU A 255 -3.94 -2.41 18.77
N ASN A 256 -4.34 -1.43 19.58
CA ASN A 256 -5.08 -1.62 20.83
C ASN A 256 -6.61 -1.48 20.67
N GLY A 257 -7.11 -1.14 19.50
CA GLY A 257 -8.54 -0.99 19.18
C GLY A 257 -9.05 -2.15 18.37
#